data_48c14d152fb105f48d2b45fe2303aa24
#
_entry.id   48c14d152fb105f48d2b45fe2303aa24
#
_cell.length_a   1.000
_cell.length_b   1.000
_cell.length_c   1.000
_cell.angle_alpha   90.00
_cell.angle_beta   90.00
_cell.angle_gamma   90.00
#
_symmetry.space_group_name_H-M   'P 1'
#
loop_
_entity.id
_entity.type
_entity.pdbx_description
1 polymer ?
#
loop_
_entity_poly.entity_id
_entity_poly.type
_entity_poly.pdbx_seq_one_letter_code
_entity_poly.pdbx_strand_id
1 'polypeptide(L)'
;VTAVKDVPADVLIAEVARYIKESVPQVRPPVWADCVKTGPNKTRPPADPDWWYVRAASVLRKLYLHGPAGVGRLRGAYSYRAKVGRYKTRPERTRKAGGAVIRKILQQLEQAGLVTRDKRGRSLTPEGRSLLDAIAAKIARELARARPELLKYTAPPRGQ
;
A
#
# COMPACT_ATOMS: atom_id res chain seq x y z
N VAL A 1 -3.18 22.06 -0.91
CA VAL A 1 -3.01 20.86 -0.06
C VAL A 1 -2.46 19.75 -0.94
N THR A 2 -1.21 19.35 -0.68
CA THR A 2 -0.57 18.28 -1.45
C THR A 2 -1.26 16.96 -1.15
N ALA A 3 -1.84 16.33 -2.16
CA ALA A 3 -2.51 15.04 -2.01
C ALA A 3 -1.54 13.87 -2.26
N VAL A 4 -1.90 12.70 -1.75
CA VAL A 4 -1.17 11.44 -1.99
C VAL A 4 -0.97 11.14 -3.49
N LYS A 5 -1.81 11.72 -4.36
CA LYS A 5 -1.71 11.56 -5.81
C LYS A 5 -0.54 12.32 -6.45
N ASP A 6 -0.11 13.39 -5.81
CA ASP A 6 0.88 14.33 -6.35
C ASP A 6 2.33 13.89 -6.09
N VAL A 7 2.50 12.81 -5.33
CA VAL A 7 3.79 12.28 -4.91
C VAL A 7 4.06 10.92 -5.58
N PRO A 8 5.33 10.63 -5.97
CA PRO A 8 5.71 9.33 -6.51
C PRO A 8 5.33 8.20 -5.56
N ALA A 9 4.74 7.14 -6.14
CA ALA A 9 4.16 6.06 -5.35
C ALA A 9 5.18 5.23 -4.57
N ASP A 10 6.34 5.02 -5.14
CA ASP A 10 7.46 4.26 -4.57
C ASP A 10 8.03 4.96 -3.34
N VAL A 11 8.32 6.25 -3.45
CA VAL A 11 8.83 7.08 -2.34
C VAL A 11 7.81 7.14 -1.20
N LEU A 12 6.54 7.39 -1.53
CA LEU A 12 5.47 7.43 -0.53
C LEU A 12 5.33 6.08 0.20
N ILE A 13 5.32 4.98 -0.54
CA ILE A 13 5.16 3.65 0.04
C ILE A 13 6.36 3.32 0.96
N ALA A 14 7.58 3.69 0.57
CA ALA A 14 8.77 3.47 1.39
C ALA A 14 8.70 4.25 2.72
N GLU A 15 8.36 5.55 2.68
CA GLU A 15 8.23 6.37 3.89
C GLU A 15 7.09 5.91 4.81
N VAL A 16 5.93 5.57 4.23
CA VAL A 16 4.81 5.04 5.01
C VAL A 16 5.16 3.67 5.62
N ALA A 17 5.89 2.82 4.90
CA ALA A 17 6.33 1.52 5.42
C ALA A 17 7.28 1.69 6.61
N ARG A 18 8.22 2.65 6.52
CA ARG A 18 9.13 3.00 7.61
C ARG A 18 8.34 3.50 8.82
N TYR A 19 7.42 4.43 8.63
CA TYR A 19 6.56 4.93 9.69
C TYR A 19 5.75 3.82 10.38
N ILE A 20 5.14 2.92 9.61
CA ILE A 20 4.38 1.79 10.16
C ILE A 20 5.28 0.89 11.00
N LYS A 21 6.49 0.60 10.54
CA LYS A 21 7.45 -0.24 11.25
C LYS A 21 7.87 0.35 12.60
N GLU A 22 8.06 1.67 12.65
CA GLU A 22 8.55 2.39 13.84
C GLU A 22 7.42 2.74 14.82
N SER A 23 6.26 3.17 14.31
CA SER A 23 5.22 3.81 15.11
C SER A 23 3.95 2.97 15.31
N VAL A 24 3.76 1.87 14.57
CA VAL A 24 2.52 1.08 14.61
C VAL A 24 2.82 -0.37 15.04
N PRO A 25 2.90 -0.67 16.34
CA PRO A 25 3.26 -1.99 16.83
C PRO A 25 2.24 -3.09 16.52
N GLN A 26 1.00 -2.72 16.18
CA GLN A 26 -0.07 -3.66 15.79
C GLN A 26 0.19 -4.31 14.42
N VAL A 27 0.94 -3.63 13.55
CA VAL A 27 1.28 -4.15 12.22
C VAL A 27 2.62 -4.87 12.31
N ARG A 28 2.56 -6.20 12.48
CA ARG A 28 3.76 -7.06 12.53
C ARG A 28 3.61 -8.25 11.59
N PRO A 29 4.70 -8.67 10.93
CA PRO A 29 4.66 -9.89 10.14
C PRO A 29 4.32 -11.08 11.05
N PRO A 30 3.35 -11.92 10.68
CA PRO A 30 3.08 -13.16 11.40
C PRO A 30 4.21 -14.18 11.15
N VAL A 31 4.34 -15.17 12.02
CA VAL A 31 5.40 -16.22 11.95
C VAL A 31 5.49 -16.89 10.57
N TRP A 32 4.36 -17.08 9.89
CA TRP A 32 4.32 -17.71 8.58
C TRP A 32 4.71 -16.76 7.41
N ALA A 33 4.92 -15.46 7.68
CA ALA A 33 5.19 -14.48 6.63
C ALA A 33 6.47 -14.80 5.83
N ASP A 34 7.49 -15.32 6.49
CA ASP A 34 8.79 -15.61 5.87
C ASP A 34 8.76 -16.82 4.93
N CYS A 35 7.77 -17.72 5.13
CA CYS A 35 7.66 -18.97 4.37
C CYS A 35 6.69 -18.89 3.19
N VAL A 36 5.82 -17.85 3.10
CA VAL A 36 4.73 -17.83 2.14
C VAL A 36 5.00 -16.94 0.93
N LYS A 37 4.52 -17.42 -0.23
CA LYS A 37 4.46 -16.62 -1.46
C LYS A 37 3.27 -15.66 -1.39
N THR A 38 3.43 -14.46 -1.94
CA THR A 38 2.35 -13.46 -2.00
C THR A 38 1.23 -13.79 -2.99
N GLY A 39 1.41 -14.82 -3.81
CA GLY A 39 0.39 -15.29 -4.75
C GLY A 39 0.85 -16.49 -5.56
N PRO A 40 -0.08 -17.20 -6.25
CA PRO A 40 0.22 -18.39 -7.04
C PRO A 40 1.10 -18.09 -8.27
N ASN A 41 1.20 -16.83 -8.65
CA ASN A 41 2.01 -16.32 -9.75
C ASN A 41 3.47 -16.06 -9.37
N LYS A 42 3.83 -16.19 -8.10
CA LYS A 42 5.20 -16.02 -7.62
C LYS A 42 5.86 -17.38 -7.43
N THR A 43 7.16 -17.44 -7.76
CA THR A 43 7.97 -18.66 -7.61
C THR A 43 8.55 -18.78 -6.21
N ARG A 44 8.91 -17.65 -5.60
CA ARG A 44 9.59 -17.58 -4.31
C ARG A 44 8.90 -16.60 -3.37
N PRO A 45 9.15 -16.68 -2.04
CA PRO A 45 8.80 -15.64 -1.09
C PRO A 45 9.48 -14.31 -1.45
N PRO A 46 9.01 -13.16 -0.93
CA PRO A 46 9.70 -11.88 -1.09
C PRO A 46 11.12 -11.94 -0.52
N ALA A 47 12.06 -11.30 -1.21
CA ALA A 47 13.46 -11.23 -0.76
C ALA A 47 13.69 -10.13 0.30
N ASP A 48 12.86 -9.09 0.30
CA ASP A 48 12.92 -7.99 1.26
C ASP A 48 12.34 -8.44 2.60
N PRO A 49 13.09 -8.34 3.73
CA PRO A 49 12.57 -8.68 5.05
C PRO A 49 11.41 -7.76 5.49
N ASP A 50 11.39 -6.52 5.02
CA ASP A 50 10.38 -5.52 5.37
C ASP A 50 9.15 -5.52 4.44
N TRP A 51 9.03 -6.51 3.56
CA TRP A 51 7.96 -6.60 2.57
C TRP A 51 6.54 -6.50 3.16
N TRP A 52 6.36 -6.91 4.43
CA TRP A 52 5.07 -6.85 5.10
C TRP A 52 4.61 -5.41 5.30
N TYR A 53 5.51 -4.55 5.77
CA TYR A 53 5.25 -3.12 5.98
C TYR A 53 5.06 -2.39 4.64
N VAL A 54 5.87 -2.73 3.65
CA VAL A 54 5.72 -2.22 2.27
C VAL A 54 4.34 -2.59 1.70
N ARG A 55 3.90 -3.81 1.93
CA ARG A 55 2.56 -4.26 1.50
C ARG A 55 1.45 -3.53 2.26
N ALA A 56 1.60 -3.32 3.56
CA ALA A 56 0.64 -2.56 4.37
C ALA A 56 0.52 -1.11 3.88
N ALA A 57 1.64 -0.43 3.65
CA ALA A 57 1.69 0.92 3.08
C ALA A 57 1.02 1.00 1.70
N SER A 58 1.31 0.03 0.83
CA SER A 58 0.69 -0.06 -0.49
C SER A 58 -0.83 -0.28 -0.42
N VAL A 59 -1.32 -1.06 0.54
CA VAL A 59 -2.76 -1.25 0.79
C VAL A 59 -3.40 0.05 1.23
N LEU A 60 -2.82 0.78 2.19
CA LEU A 60 -3.31 2.08 2.65
C LEU A 60 -3.41 3.08 1.48
N ARG A 61 -2.36 3.18 0.66
CA ARG A 61 -2.38 4.04 -0.53
C ARG A 61 -3.50 3.65 -1.50
N LYS A 62 -3.74 2.37 -1.74
CA LYS A 62 -4.84 1.91 -2.61
C LYS A 62 -6.22 2.24 -2.03
N LEU A 63 -6.40 2.12 -0.72
CA LEU A 63 -7.65 2.54 -0.05
C LEU A 63 -7.86 4.05 -0.15
N TYR A 64 -6.80 4.84 -0.08
CA TYR A 64 -6.87 6.29 -0.28
C TYR A 64 -7.35 6.65 -1.69
N LEU A 65 -6.78 6.01 -2.72
CA LEU A 65 -7.04 6.35 -4.13
C LEU A 65 -8.38 5.83 -4.65
N HIS A 66 -8.77 4.63 -4.24
CA HIS A 66 -9.90 3.91 -4.81
C HIS A 66 -11.11 3.81 -3.87
N GLY A 67 -10.99 4.36 -2.66
CA GLY A 67 -12.03 4.28 -1.65
C GLY A 67 -12.24 2.87 -1.08
N PRO A 68 -13.44 2.58 -0.55
CA PRO A 68 -13.71 1.31 0.11
C PRO A 68 -13.43 0.10 -0.78
N ALA A 69 -12.65 -0.86 -0.26
CA ALA A 69 -12.30 -2.06 -1.00
C ALA A 69 -12.34 -3.31 -0.12
N GLY A 70 -12.96 -4.36 -0.64
CA GLY A 70 -12.91 -5.70 -0.05
C GLY A 70 -11.62 -6.44 -0.41
N VAL A 71 -11.34 -7.51 0.33
CA VAL A 71 -10.19 -8.41 0.06
C VAL A 71 -10.16 -8.89 -1.39
N GLY A 72 -11.32 -9.21 -1.97
CA GLY A 72 -11.42 -9.67 -3.36
C GLY A 72 -10.94 -8.63 -4.37
N ARG A 73 -11.31 -7.34 -4.21
CA ARG A 73 -10.87 -6.23 -5.05
C ARG A 73 -9.35 -6.01 -4.90
N LEU A 74 -8.84 -5.99 -3.68
CA LEU A 74 -7.41 -5.84 -3.42
C LEU A 74 -6.59 -7.01 -3.97
N ARG A 75 -7.08 -8.26 -3.90
CA ARG A 75 -6.44 -9.40 -4.58
C ARG A 75 -6.33 -9.19 -6.08
N GLY A 76 -7.35 -8.62 -6.70
CA GLY A 76 -7.33 -8.24 -8.12
C GLY A 76 -6.31 -7.16 -8.42
N ALA A 77 -6.21 -6.12 -7.57
CA ALA A 77 -5.27 -5.01 -7.72
C ALA A 77 -3.78 -5.45 -7.62
N TYR A 78 -3.50 -6.58 -6.98
CA TYR A 78 -2.18 -7.21 -6.91
C TYR A 78 -2.06 -8.46 -7.80
N SER A 79 -2.98 -8.62 -8.74
CA SER A 79 -2.93 -9.71 -9.72
C SER A 79 -1.78 -9.52 -10.70
N TYR A 80 -1.27 -10.62 -11.23
CA TYR A 80 -0.23 -10.61 -12.24
C TYR A 80 -0.44 -11.75 -13.24
N ARG A 81 0.00 -11.56 -14.46
CA ARG A 81 0.01 -12.61 -15.48
C ARG A 81 1.18 -13.55 -15.24
N ALA A 82 0.92 -14.83 -15.24
CA ALA A 82 1.95 -15.85 -15.14
C ALA A 82 1.52 -17.17 -15.75
N LYS A 83 2.49 -17.89 -16.26
CA LYS A 83 2.33 -19.32 -16.60
C LYS A 83 2.37 -20.10 -15.29
N VAL A 84 1.24 -20.67 -14.91
CA VAL A 84 1.13 -21.49 -13.69
C VAL A 84 0.83 -22.93 -14.08
N GLY A 85 1.69 -23.83 -13.69
CA GLY A 85 1.55 -25.27 -13.95
C GLY A 85 2.87 -25.91 -14.43
N ARG A 86 2.84 -27.23 -14.60
CA ARG A 86 4.00 -28.04 -14.94
C ARG A 86 4.57 -27.77 -16.34
N TYR A 87 3.72 -27.40 -17.29
CA TYR A 87 4.13 -27.26 -18.70
C TYR A 87 4.39 -25.82 -19.10
N LYS A 88 5.58 -25.55 -19.65
CA LYS A 88 6.01 -24.25 -20.17
C LYS A 88 5.14 -23.73 -21.34
N THR A 89 4.48 -24.62 -22.05
CA THR A 89 3.60 -24.34 -23.19
C THR A 89 2.24 -23.74 -22.81
N ARG A 90 1.87 -23.74 -21.52
CA ARG A 90 0.59 -23.19 -21.08
C ARG A 90 0.54 -21.66 -21.29
N PRO A 91 -0.62 -21.13 -21.72
CA PRO A 91 -0.79 -19.70 -21.88
C PRO A 91 -0.71 -18.97 -20.53
N GLU A 92 -0.24 -17.74 -20.57
CA GLU A 92 -0.24 -16.86 -19.39
C GLU A 92 -1.68 -16.48 -19.04
N ARG A 93 -2.04 -16.63 -17.79
CA ARG A 93 -3.35 -16.23 -17.25
C ARG A 93 -3.17 -15.31 -16.06
N THR A 94 -4.09 -14.34 -15.93
CA THR A 94 -4.12 -13.47 -14.75
C THR A 94 -4.51 -14.27 -13.51
N ARG A 95 -3.66 -14.23 -12.50
CA ARG A 95 -3.89 -14.88 -11.20
C ARG A 95 -3.96 -13.82 -10.11
N LYS A 96 -5.00 -13.90 -9.28
CA LYS A 96 -5.18 -12.99 -8.14
C LYS A 96 -4.15 -13.29 -7.05
N ALA A 97 -3.73 -12.26 -6.33
CA ALA A 97 -2.81 -12.40 -5.19
C ALA A 97 -3.40 -13.23 -4.04
N GLY A 98 -2.54 -13.68 -3.13
CA GLY A 98 -2.91 -14.42 -1.95
C GLY A 98 -3.85 -13.62 -1.03
N GLY A 99 -4.97 -14.22 -0.64
CA GLY A 99 -5.97 -13.52 0.18
C GLY A 99 -5.60 -13.46 1.67
N ALA A 100 -4.83 -14.42 2.17
CA ALA A 100 -4.45 -14.48 3.59
C ALA A 100 -3.60 -13.27 4.01
N VAL A 101 -2.59 -12.92 3.20
CA VAL A 101 -1.71 -11.75 3.42
C VAL A 101 -2.54 -10.47 3.51
N ILE A 102 -3.38 -10.20 2.51
CA ILE A 102 -4.18 -8.97 2.45
C ILE A 102 -5.18 -8.91 3.62
N ARG A 103 -5.83 -10.04 3.95
CA ARG A 103 -6.77 -10.11 5.05
C ARG A 103 -6.08 -9.81 6.39
N LYS A 104 -4.93 -10.41 6.65
CA LYS A 104 -4.20 -10.20 7.90
C LYS A 104 -3.70 -8.76 8.04
N ILE A 105 -3.15 -8.18 6.97
CA ILE A 105 -2.75 -6.77 6.94
C ILE A 105 -3.94 -5.85 7.24
N LEU A 106 -5.09 -6.08 6.60
CA LEU A 106 -6.28 -5.26 6.85
C LEU A 106 -6.77 -5.36 8.30
N GLN A 107 -6.73 -6.56 8.90
CA GLN A 107 -7.05 -6.76 10.32
C GLN A 107 -6.10 -6.00 11.25
N GLN A 108 -4.81 -6.02 10.96
CA GLN A 108 -3.81 -5.29 11.73
C GLN A 108 -3.96 -3.76 11.60
N LEU A 109 -4.26 -3.26 10.40
CA LEU A 109 -4.54 -1.85 10.16
C LEU A 109 -5.86 -1.39 10.80
N GLU A 110 -6.85 -2.29 10.91
CA GLU A 110 -8.10 -2.06 11.61
C GLU A 110 -7.87 -1.97 13.13
N GLN A 111 -7.03 -2.86 13.69
CA GLN A 111 -6.59 -2.79 15.09
C GLN A 111 -5.77 -1.53 15.42
N ALA A 112 -5.02 -1.03 14.44
CA ALA A 112 -4.28 0.22 14.56
C ALA A 112 -5.14 1.49 14.39
N GLY A 113 -6.44 1.36 14.10
CA GLY A 113 -7.34 2.49 13.92
C GLY A 113 -7.19 3.24 12.57
N LEU A 114 -6.30 2.79 11.69
CA LEU A 114 -6.07 3.46 10.40
C LEU A 114 -7.11 3.10 9.32
N VAL A 115 -7.78 1.99 9.50
CA VAL A 115 -8.79 1.45 8.57
C VAL A 115 -10.03 1.05 9.35
N THR A 116 -11.20 1.33 8.80
CA THR A 116 -12.49 0.88 9.35
C THR A 116 -13.17 -0.12 8.42
N ARG A 117 -13.99 -0.99 9.01
CA ARG A 117 -14.82 -1.95 8.29
C ARG A 117 -16.20 -1.36 8.02
N ASP A 118 -16.61 -1.36 6.78
CA ASP A 118 -17.91 -0.90 6.34
C ASP A 118 -18.65 -1.99 5.52
N LYS A 119 -19.92 -1.82 5.24
CA LYS A 119 -20.75 -2.75 4.40
C LYS A 119 -20.15 -2.93 3.00
N ARG A 120 -19.50 -1.90 2.44
CA ARG A 120 -18.84 -1.92 1.12
C ARG A 120 -17.43 -2.47 1.13
N GLY A 121 -16.86 -2.74 2.29
CA GLY A 121 -15.47 -3.21 2.45
C GLY A 121 -14.72 -2.47 3.55
N ARG A 122 -13.43 -2.30 3.38
CA ARG A 122 -12.59 -1.50 4.27
C ARG A 122 -12.34 -0.13 3.66
N SER A 123 -12.49 0.90 4.47
CA SER A 123 -12.21 2.29 4.10
C SER A 123 -11.17 2.89 5.04
N LEU A 124 -10.50 3.94 4.59
CA LEU A 124 -9.57 4.68 5.43
C LEU A 124 -10.35 5.49 6.47
N THR A 125 -9.82 5.52 7.70
CA THR A 125 -10.30 6.45 8.72
C THR A 125 -9.81 7.87 8.45
N PRO A 126 -10.40 8.91 9.06
CA PRO A 126 -9.89 10.27 8.99
C PRO A 126 -8.43 10.37 9.47
N GLU A 127 -8.07 9.63 10.52
CA GLU A 127 -6.70 9.54 11.05
C GLU A 127 -5.73 8.94 10.02
N GLY A 128 -6.10 7.82 9.41
CA GLY A 128 -5.31 7.19 8.36
C GLY A 128 -5.12 8.09 7.13
N ARG A 129 -6.14 8.89 6.78
CA ARG A 129 -6.05 9.88 5.71
C ARG A 129 -5.11 11.01 6.08
N SER A 130 -5.25 11.59 7.26
CA SER A 130 -4.40 12.67 7.77
C SER A 130 -2.92 12.26 7.81
N LEU A 131 -2.65 11.03 8.27
CA LEU A 131 -1.30 10.47 8.29
C LEU A 131 -0.69 10.39 6.88
N LEU A 132 -1.42 9.86 5.91
CA LEU A 132 -0.94 9.76 4.54
C LEU A 132 -0.71 11.13 3.91
N ASP A 133 -1.59 12.09 4.16
CA ASP A 133 -1.46 13.46 3.66
C ASP A 133 -0.29 14.19 4.31
N ALA A 134 -0.03 13.99 5.60
CA ALA A 134 1.12 14.56 6.29
C ALA A 134 2.46 14.04 5.73
N ILE A 135 2.56 12.72 5.50
CA ILE A 135 3.75 12.12 4.88
C ILE A 135 3.91 12.61 3.43
N ALA A 136 2.83 12.66 2.65
CA ALA A 136 2.86 13.16 1.29
C ALA A 136 3.33 14.62 1.22
N ALA A 137 2.86 15.48 2.14
CA ALA A 137 3.29 16.86 2.24
C ALA A 137 4.77 17.00 2.63
N LYS A 138 5.30 16.11 3.47
CA LYS A 138 6.73 16.07 3.81
C LYS A 138 7.55 15.74 2.56
N ILE A 139 7.21 14.67 1.86
CA ILE A 139 7.91 14.24 0.65
C ILE A 139 7.85 15.32 -0.44
N ALA A 140 6.68 15.94 -0.65
CA ALA A 140 6.53 17.00 -1.63
C ALA A 140 7.45 18.20 -1.34
N ARG A 141 7.62 18.58 -0.07
CA ARG A 141 8.58 19.63 0.34
C ARG A 141 10.03 19.24 0.08
N GLU A 142 10.39 18.00 0.32
CA GLU A 142 11.73 17.47 0.04
C GLU A 142 12.02 17.44 -1.47
N LEU A 143 11.06 16.99 -2.27
CA LEU A 143 11.15 17.00 -3.74
C LEU A 143 11.22 18.42 -4.30
N ALA A 144 10.47 19.37 -3.73
CA ALA A 144 10.50 20.76 -4.14
C ALA A 144 11.84 21.46 -3.81
N ARG A 145 12.53 21.04 -2.75
CA ARG A 145 13.91 21.49 -2.46
C ARG A 145 14.91 20.98 -3.49
N ALA A 146 14.74 19.71 -3.92
CA ALA A 146 15.60 19.10 -4.93
C ALA A 146 15.31 19.64 -6.35
N ARG A 147 14.05 20.05 -6.61
CA ARG A 147 13.58 20.55 -7.91
C ARG A 147 12.69 21.78 -7.70
N PRO A 148 13.26 22.99 -7.75
CA PRO A 148 12.50 24.22 -7.47
C PRO A 148 11.31 24.47 -8.39
N GLU A 149 11.29 23.86 -9.58
CA GLU A 149 10.15 23.91 -10.49
C GLU A 149 8.85 23.35 -9.89
N LEU A 150 8.96 22.44 -8.91
CA LEU A 150 7.82 21.83 -8.23
C LEU A 150 7.19 22.72 -7.16
N LEU A 151 7.85 23.83 -6.77
CA LEU A 151 7.33 24.77 -5.77
C LEU A 151 5.95 25.33 -6.15
N LYS A 152 5.71 25.54 -7.45
CA LYS A 152 4.42 26.03 -7.96
C LYS A 152 3.23 25.10 -7.64
N TYR A 153 3.48 23.79 -7.42
CA TYR A 153 2.46 22.82 -7.10
C TYR A 153 2.32 22.55 -5.60
N THR A 154 3.31 22.94 -4.81
CA THR A 154 3.31 22.74 -3.35
C THR A 154 2.85 23.99 -2.59
N ALA A 155 2.86 25.15 -3.23
CA ALA A 155 2.35 26.39 -2.66
C ALA A 155 0.82 26.30 -2.44
N PRO A 156 0.28 26.83 -1.33
CA PRO A 156 -1.15 27.00 -1.18
C PRO A 156 -1.68 27.89 -2.31
N PRO A 157 -2.93 27.67 -2.80
CA PRO A 157 -3.52 28.55 -3.77
C PRO A 157 -3.46 29.99 -3.22
N ARG A 158 -2.91 30.90 -4.03
CA ARG A 158 -2.91 32.33 -3.67
C ARG A 158 -4.37 32.73 -3.55
N GLY A 159 -4.78 33.13 -2.34
CA GLY A 159 -6.12 33.64 -2.12
C GLY A 159 -6.41 34.78 -3.09
N GLN A 160 -7.50 34.67 -3.80
CA GLN A 160 -8.16 35.78 -4.47
C GLN A 160 -8.89 36.58 -3.42
#